data_82817cd88b1a762ee5f4919e91a57c8f
#
_entry.id   82817cd88b1a762ee5f4919e91a57c8f
#
_cell.length_a   1.000
_cell.length_b   1.000
_cell.length_c   1.000
_cell.angle_alpha   90.00
_cell.angle_beta   90.00
_cell.angle_gamma   90.00
#
_symmetry.space_group_name_H-M   'P 1'
#
loop_
_entity.id
_entity.type
_entity.pdbx_description
1 polymer ?
#
loop_
_entity_poly.entity_id
_entity_poly.type
_entity_poly.pdbx_seq_one_letter_code
_entity_poly.pdbx_strand_id
1 'polypeptide(L)'
;MEILFNCMALAAFSTGTEILVDATMSTHQHAGILCEHPAPWVRATRGSYTCYFNRKYSRSGPLGDPGFFQLALEGFRHIEIAFSYILRNILHHGQATTAFGTVHSTIHDLFTKDFCRPAPSDLVTDRSVIRSFLPRKAEFPDNYVMNASGIFTRASVEQIRQAEAFFVTQRNFLYDMNRLSREEWLRIQDEDGITGSRIDLGAIEPFCDTEERQRLLANEGGRNAWRGLTDLDVCGLIDGEYLRRFRKSSVYQLSESQKESIARELLHGHKIPRRQINRCLFFWDKL
;
A
#
# COMPACT_ATOMS: atom_id res chain seq x y z
N MET A 1 -3.43 -12.40 -8.12
CA MET A 1 -3.43 -10.94 -7.90
C MET A 1 -2.63 -10.20 -8.96
N GLU A 2 -1.46 -10.66 -9.36
CA GLU A 2 -0.60 -9.99 -10.36
C GLU A 2 -1.30 -9.64 -11.69
N ILE A 3 -2.03 -10.60 -12.28
CA ILE A 3 -2.77 -10.35 -13.54
C ILE A 3 -3.87 -9.27 -13.38
N LEU A 4 -4.38 -9.06 -12.17
CA LEU A 4 -5.32 -7.96 -11.92
C LEU A 4 -4.67 -6.62 -12.23
N PHE A 5 -3.39 -6.44 -11.86
CA PHE A 5 -2.66 -5.21 -12.17
C PHE A 5 -2.50 -4.99 -13.68
N ASN A 6 -2.23 -6.04 -14.47
CA ASN A 6 -2.25 -5.92 -15.93
C ASN A 6 -3.62 -5.47 -16.46
N CYS A 7 -4.71 -5.99 -15.89
CA CYS A 7 -6.05 -5.56 -16.26
C CYS A 7 -6.31 -4.09 -15.91
N MET A 8 -5.82 -3.63 -14.75
CA MET A 8 -5.89 -2.23 -14.32
C MET A 8 -5.13 -1.30 -15.26
N ALA A 9 -3.90 -1.67 -15.60
CA ALA A 9 -3.02 -0.90 -16.48
C ALA A 9 -3.63 -0.72 -17.88
N LEU A 10 -4.13 -1.80 -18.46
CA LEU A 10 -4.80 -1.76 -19.78
C LEU A 10 -6.12 -0.97 -19.74
N ALA A 11 -6.89 -1.14 -18.68
CA ALA A 11 -8.11 -0.36 -18.47
C ALA A 11 -7.80 1.13 -18.27
N ALA A 12 -6.74 1.47 -17.55
CA ALA A 12 -6.30 2.84 -17.34
C ALA A 12 -5.97 3.53 -18.67
N PHE A 13 -5.17 2.88 -19.50
CA PHE A 13 -4.86 3.39 -20.83
C PHE A 13 -6.12 3.58 -21.70
N SER A 14 -7.00 2.57 -21.74
CA SER A 14 -8.19 2.63 -22.60
C SER A 14 -9.26 3.63 -22.16
N THR A 15 -9.25 4.04 -20.89
CA THR A 15 -10.24 4.98 -20.31
C THR A 15 -9.68 6.36 -20.01
N GLY A 16 -8.38 6.59 -20.27
CA GLY A 16 -7.71 7.83 -19.91
C GLY A 16 -7.60 8.06 -18.40
N THR A 17 -7.62 6.99 -17.60
CA THR A 17 -7.47 7.04 -16.15
C THR A 17 -6.00 6.98 -15.78
N GLU A 18 -5.55 7.82 -14.86
CA GLU A 18 -4.21 7.74 -14.28
C GLU A 18 -4.28 7.06 -12.92
N ILE A 19 -3.46 6.04 -12.71
CA ILE A 19 -3.33 5.38 -11.41
C ILE A 19 -2.22 6.08 -10.62
N LEU A 20 -2.52 6.51 -9.40
CA LEU A 20 -1.59 7.19 -8.52
C LEU A 20 -1.01 6.23 -7.49
N VAL A 21 -1.89 5.48 -6.82
CA VAL A 21 -1.52 4.43 -5.86
C VAL A 21 -2.49 3.26 -5.95
N ASP A 22 -2.03 2.05 -5.68
CA ASP A 22 -2.88 0.88 -5.51
C ASP A 22 -2.41 -0.02 -4.35
N ALA A 23 -3.37 -0.76 -3.80
CA ALA A 23 -3.11 -1.91 -2.96
C ALA A 23 -4.15 -3.00 -3.23
N THR A 24 -3.67 -4.16 -3.63
CA THR A 24 -4.51 -5.33 -3.93
C THR A 24 -4.40 -6.35 -2.81
N MET A 25 -5.55 -6.66 -2.21
CA MET A 25 -5.70 -7.67 -1.17
C MET A 25 -6.28 -8.96 -1.77
N SER A 26 -6.35 -10.02 -0.97
CA SER A 26 -6.92 -11.30 -1.42
C SER A 26 -8.42 -11.21 -1.75
N THR A 27 -9.15 -10.32 -1.09
CA THR A 27 -10.61 -10.19 -1.19
C THR A 27 -11.08 -8.92 -1.88
N HIS A 28 -10.29 -7.86 -1.88
CA HIS A 28 -10.66 -6.54 -2.41
C HIS A 28 -9.43 -5.75 -2.83
N GLN A 29 -9.66 -4.59 -3.41
CA GLN A 29 -8.64 -3.70 -3.93
C GLN A 29 -9.01 -2.25 -3.61
N HIS A 30 -8.00 -1.46 -3.28
CA HIS A 30 -8.08 -0.01 -3.20
C HIS A 30 -7.17 0.62 -4.25
N ALA A 31 -7.63 1.72 -4.85
CA ALA A 31 -6.83 2.51 -5.78
C ALA A 31 -7.14 4.00 -5.64
N GLY A 32 -6.11 4.82 -5.59
CA GLY A 32 -6.19 6.26 -5.80
C GLY A 32 -5.95 6.55 -7.28
N ILE A 33 -6.95 7.13 -7.94
CA ILE A 33 -6.92 7.36 -9.39
C ILE A 33 -7.31 8.81 -9.71
N LEU A 34 -6.80 9.32 -10.82
CA LEU A 34 -7.22 10.58 -11.41
C LEU A 34 -8.02 10.30 -12.68
N CYS A 35 -9.30 10.65 -12.68
CA CYS A 35 -10.21 10.48 -13.80
C CYS A 35 -11.47 11.35 -13.64
N GLU A 36 -12.19 11.59 -14.71
CA GLU A 36 -13.49 12.25 -14.64
C GLU A 36 -14.57 11.32 -14.07
N HIS A 37 -14.59 10.06 -14.51
CA HIS A 37 -15.56 9.05 -14.10
C HIS A 37 -14.88 7.71 -13.85
N PRO A 38 -14.88 7.17 -12.62
CA PRO A 38 -14.19 5.92 -12.31
C PRO A 38 -14.89 4.65 -12.84
N ALA A 39 -16.21 4.70 -13.07
CA ALA A 39 -16.99 3.53 -13.45
C ALA A 39 -16.54 2.82 -14.75
N PRO A 40 -16.12 3.50 -15.82
CA PRO A 40 -15.57 2.85 -17.00
C PRO A 40 -14.31 2.05 -16.70
N TRP A 41 -13.38 2.61 -15.95
CA TRP A 41 -12.14 1.95 -15.55
C TRP A 41 -12.42 0.71 -14.68
N VAL A 42 -13.28 0.84 -13.67
CA VAL A 42 -13.66 -0.28 -12.79
C VAL A 42 -14.28 -1.41 -13.59
N ARG A 43 -15.23 -1.10 -14.50
CA ARG A 43 -15.88 -2.11 -15.35
C ARG A 43 -14.91 -2.82 -16.28
N ALA A 44 -14.01 -2.08 -16.94
CA ALA A 44 -13.01 -2.65 -17.83
C ALA A 44 -12.04 -3.57 -17.08
N THR A 45 -11.53 -3.12 -15.93
CA THR A 45 -10.64 -3.89 -15.06
C THR A 45 -11.32 -5.19 -14.61
N ARG A 46 -12.49 -5.07 -13.98
CA ARG A 46 -13.24 -6.23 -13.46
C ARG A 46 -13.65 -7.20 -14.55
N GLY A 47 -14.14 -6.70 -15.68
CA GLY A 47 -14.54 -7.53 -16.81
C GLY A 47 -13.38 -8.36 -17.33
N SER A 48 -12.24 -7.74 -17.58
CA SER A 48 -11.03 -8.41 -18.06
C SER A 48 -10.52 -9.43 -17.05
N TYR A 49 -10.46 -9.07 -15.77
CA TYR A 49 -10.00 -9.98 -14.71
C TYR A 49 -10.97 -11.15 -14.50
N THR A 50 -12.29 -10.91 -14.53
CA THR A 50 -13.30 -11.96 -14.44
C THR A 50 -13.17 -12.97 -15.59
N CYS A 51 -12.97 -12.50 -16.83
CA CYS A 51 -12.72 -13.37 -17.97
C CYS A 51 -11.47 -14.23 -17.79
N TYR A 52 -10.36 -13.62 -17.35
CA TYR A 52 -9.13 -14.35 -17.06
C TYR A 52 -9.33 -15.41 -15.97
N PHE A 53 -9.92 -15.00 -14.84
CA PHE A 53 -10.13 -15.86 -13.68
C PHE A 53 -11.04 -17.05 -14.02
N ASN A 54 -12.17 -16.78 -14.66
CA ASN A 54 -13.12 -17.81 -15.07
C ASN A 54 -12.47 -18.82 -16.03
N ARG A 55 -11.68 -18.35 -17.00
CA ARG A 55 -10.92 -19.24 -17.91
C ARG A 55 -9.91 -20.08 -17.14
N LYS A 56 -9.13 -19.47 -16.25
CA LYS A 56 -8.05 -20.15 -15.51
C LYS A 56 -8.60 -21.24 -14.58
N TYR A 57 -9.74 -20.99 -13.95
CA TYR A 57 -10.30 -21.88 -12.92
C TYR A 57 -11.56 -22.61 -13.39
N SER A 58 -11.84 -22.63 -14.70
CA SER A 58 -13.02 -23.28 -15.31
C SER A 58 -14.33 -22.88 -14.64
N ARG A 59 -14.47 -21.58 -14.31
CA ARG A 59 -15.67 -21.00 -13.70
C ARG A 59 -16.50 -20.25 -14.74
N SER A 60 -17.74 -19.91 -14.35
CA SER A 60 -18.64 -19.01 -15.07
C SER A 60 -19.29 -18.01 -14.10
N GLY A 61 -19.81 -16.92 -14.66
CA GLY A 61 -20.51 -15.89 -13.90
C GLY A 61 -19.57 -14.79 -13.35
N PRO A 62 -20.13 -13.81 -12.65
CA PRO A 62 -19.39 -12.67 -12.13
C PRO A 62 -18.42 -13.08 -11.03
N LEU A 63 -17.35 -12.30 -10.87
CA LEU A 63 -16.38 -12.43 -9.80
C LEU A 63 -16.58 -11.28 -8.82
N GLY A 64 -16.92 -11.62 -7.58
CA GLY A 64 -17.14 -10.66 -6.50
C GLY A 64 -18.45 -9.86 -6.62
N ASP A 65 -18.61 -8.88 -5.73
CA ASP A 65 -19.76 -7.97 -5.71
C ASP A 65 -19.71 -7.04 -6.92
N PRO A 66 -20.83 -6.81 -7.65
CA PRO A 66 -20.88 -5.87 -8.75
C PRO A 66 -20.71 -4.42 -8.31
N GLY A 67 -21.01 -4.07 -7.07
CA GLY A 67 -20.81 -2.73 -6.51
C GLY A 67 -19.35 -2.33 -6.37
N PHE A 68 -19.09 -1.04 -6.28
CA PHE A 68 -17.81 -0.49 -5.84
C PHE A 68 -18.08 0.81 -5.09
N PHE A 69 -17.23 1.07 -4.11
CA PHE A 69 -17.22 2.33 -3.39
C PHE A 69 -16.32 3.32 -4.12
N GLN A 70 -16.76 4.58 -4.17
CA GLN A 70 -15.94 5.69 -4.68
C GLN A 70 -16.06 6.89 -3.73
N LEU A 71 -14.95 7.58 -3.56
CA LEU A 71 -14.85 8.80 -2.79
C LEU A 71 -14.07 9.84 -3.60
N ALA A 72 -14.67 11.02 -3.80
CA ALA A 72 -13.94 12.15 -4.35
C ALA A 72 -13.00 12.71 -3.27
N LEU A 73 -11.72 12.89 -3.63
CA LEU A 73 -10.71 13.43 -2.74
C LEU A 73 -10.43 14.89 -3.12
N GLU A 74 -10.52 15.79 -2.15
CA GLU A 74 -10.30 17.21 -2.34
C GLU A 74 -9.27 17.74 -1.34
N GLY A 75 -8.33 18.50 -1.84
CA GLY A 75 -7.27 19.10 -1.03
C GLY A 75 -6.12 18.14 -0.72
N PHE A 76 -4.98 18.74 -0.51
CA PHE A 76 -3.70 18.03 -0.36
C PHE A 76 -3.72 17.02 0.79
N ARG A 77 -4.18 17.47 1.96
CA ARG A 77 -4.19 16.63 3.17
C ARG A 77 -5.16 15.45 3.08
N HIS A 78 -6.32 15.66 2.47
CA HIS A 78 -7.30 14.60 2.27
C HIS A 78 -6.73 13.48 1.35
N ILE A 79 -6.05 13.88 0.29
CA ILE A 79 -5.40 12.94 -0.64
C ILE A 79 -4.26 12.19 0.07
N GLU A 80 -3.39 12.88 0.83
CA GLU A 80 -2.31 12.27 1.61
C GLU A 80 -2.84 11.20 2.57
N ILE A 81 -3.90 11.52 3.32
CA ILE A 81 -4.54 10.59 4.25
C ILE A 81 -5.10 9.37 3.49
N ALA A 82 -5.81 9.59 2.38
CA ALA A 82 -6.37 8.51 1.58
C ALA A 82 -5.28 7.60 1.01
N PHE A 83 -4.19 8.17 0.48
CA PHE A 83 -3.08 7.39 -0.05
C PHE A 83 -2.40 6.59 1.05
N SER A 84 -2.15 7.20 2.20
CA SER A 84 -1.59 6.50 3.35
C SER A 84 -2.51 5.35 3.78
N TYR A 85 -3.84 5.55 3.81
CA TYR A 85 -4.80 4.48 4.09
C TYR A 85 -4.68 3.32 3.09
N ILE A 86 -4.71 3.63 1.78
CA ILE A 86 -4.60 2.62 0.73
C ILE A 86 -3.32 1.79 0.90
N LEU A 87 -2.17 2.44 1.07
CA LEU A 87 -0.88 1.79 1.17
C LEU A 87 -0.71 0.96 2.46
N ARG A 88 -1.43 1.33 3.53
CA ARG A 88 -1.43 0.61 4.82
C ARG A 88 -2.53 -0.43 4.94
N ASN A 89 -3.32 -0.63 3.91
CA ASN A 89 -4.49 -1.51 3.96
C ASN A 89 -4.16 -2.91 4.49
N ILE A 90 -2.99 -3.46 4.11
CA ILE A 90 -2.54 -4.76 4.60
C ILE A 90 -2.34 -4.81 6.13
N LEU A 91 -2.01 -3.67 6.76
CA LEU A 91 -1.94 -3.56 8.22
C LEU A 91 -3.34 -3.52 8.84
N HIS A 92 -4.26 -2.75 8.23
CA HIS A 92 -5.63 -2.62 8.73
C HIS A 92 -6.35 -3.97 8.76
N HIS A 93 -6.04 -4.84 7.80
CA HIS A 93 -6.58 -6.20 7.74
C HIS A 93 -5.76 -7.23 8.53
N GLY A 94 -4.73 -6.81 9.25
CA GLY A 94 -3.88 -7.71 10.05
C GLY A 94 -3.18 -8.81 9.25
N GLN A 95 -3.00 -8.62 7.93
CA GLN A 95 -2.38 -9.61 7.04
C GLN A 95 -0.85 -9.49 6.99
N ALA A 96 -0.29 -8.41 7.51
CA ALA A 96 1.13 -8.20 7.63
C ALA A 96 1.46 -7.38 8.88
N THR A 97 2.73 -7.37 9.24
CA THR A 97 3.29 -6.66 10.39
C THR A 97 3.79 -5.27 10.04
N THR A 98 3.86 -4.98 8.75
CA THR A 98 4.37 -3.74 8.19
C THR A 98 3.60 -3.45 6.91
N ALA A 99 3.39 -2.18 6.61
CA ALA A 99 2.80 -1.75 5.35
C ALA A 99 3.58 -2.27 4.12
N PHE A 100 4.87 -2.54 4.30
CA PHE A 100 5.76 -3.10 3.27
C PHE A 100 5.68 -4.62 3.13
N GLY A 101 4.78 -5.28 3.84
CA GLY A 101 4.64 -6.75 3.84
C GLY A 101 3.92 -7.33 2.61
N THR A 102 3.47 -6.52 1.67
CA THR A 102 2.84 -6.97 0.43
C THR A 102 3.62 -6.53 -0.80
N VAL A 103 3.69 -7.38 -1.81
CA VAL A 103 4.25 -7.05 -3.14
C VAL A 103 3.19 -6.53 -4.12
N HIS A 104 1.93 -6.49 -3.69
CA HIS A 104 0.79 -6.11 -4.53
C HIS A 104 0.30 -4.69 -4.24
N SER A 105 1.22 -3.78 -4.03
CA SER A 105 0.94 -2.37 -3.69
C SER A 105 2.02 -1.46 -4.27
N THR A 106 1.66 -0.22 -4.56
CA THR A 106 2.57 0.87 -4.98
C THR A 106 3.64 1.19 -3.94
N ILE A 107 3.45 0.79 -2.69
CA ILE A 107 4.32 1.15 -1.56
C ILE A 107 5.81 0.88 -1.82
N HIS A 108 6.13 -0.12 -2.64
CA HIS A 108 7.50 -0.48 -2.96
C HIS A 108 8.13 0.38 -4.06
N ASP A 109 7.31 1.08 -4.82
CA ASP A 109 7.75 1.90 -5.94
C ASP A 109 7.93 3.37 -5.57
N LEU A 110 7.39 3.79 -4.40
CA LEU A 110 7.54 5.14 -3.87
C LEU A 110 8.93 5.36 -3.27
N PHE A 111 9.50 6.53 -3.54
CA PHE A 111 10.80 6.97 -3.01
C PHE A 111 11.96 5.98 -3.24
N THR A 112 11.89 5.20 -4.33
CA THR A 112 12.88 4.15 -4.63
C THR A 112 14.31 4.68 -4.71
N LYS A 113 14.49 5.91 -5.23
CA LYS A 113 15.81 6.56 -5.31
C LYS A 113 16.34 6.92 -3.93
N ASP A 114 15.48 7.43 -3.06
CA ASP A 114 15.86 7.87 -1.71
C ASP A 114 16.17 6.66 -0.80
N PHE A 115 15.55 5.50 -1.08
CA PHE A 115 15.83 4.25 -0.39
C PHE A 115 16.97 3.44 -1.03
N CYS A 116 17.65 3.99 -2.03
CA CYS A 116 18.72 3.31 -2.76
C CYS A 116 18.33 1.89 -3.22
N ARG A 117 17.06 1.69 -3.58
CA ARG A 117 16.59 0.39 -4.08
C ARG A 117 17.18 0.13 -5.46
N PRO A 118 17.75 -1.06 -5.69
CA PRO A 118 18.27 -1.40 -7.01
C PRO A 118 17.12 -1.43 -8.02
N ALA A 119 17.40 -0.93 -9.23
CA ALA A 119 16.45 -1.09 -10.33
C ALA A 119 16.24 -2.59 -10.61
N PRO A 120 15.02 -3.02 -10.96
CA PRO A 120 14.77 -4.39 -11.38
C PRO A 120 15.68 -4.76 -12.57
N SER A 121 16.31 -5.92 -12.52
CA SER A 121 17.25 -6.38 -13.55
C SER A 121 16.58 -7.17 -14.67
N ASP A 122 15.32 -7.57 -14.50
CA ASP A 122 14.57 -8.48 -15.36
C ASP A 122 13.47 -7.78 -16.16
N LEU A 123 13.71 -6.53 -16.57
CA LEU A 123 12.75 -5.73 -17.30
C LEU A 123 12.64 -6.14 -18.77
N VAL A 124 11.41 -6.33 -19.23
CA VAL A 124 11.03 -6.59 -20.62
C VAL A 124 10.50 -5.30 -21.24
N THR A 125 11.26 -4.75 -22.19
CA THR A 125 10.92 -3.52 -22.92
C THR A 125 10.53 -3.80 -24.37
N ASP A 126 10.84 -4.97 -24.89
CA ASP A 126 10.46 -5.37 -26.27
C ASP A 126 8.95 -5.55 -26.37
N ARG A 127 8.33 -4.71 -27.18
CA ARG A 127 6.87 -4.71 -27.40
C ARG A 127 6.34 -6.03 -27.96
N SER A 128 7.13 -6.74 -28.76
CA SER A 128 6.71 -8.03 -29.31
C SER A 128 6.61 -9.09 -28.21
N VAL A 129 7.56 -9.06 -27.28
CA VAL A 129 7.55 -9.93 -26.10
C VAL A 129 6.41 -9.54 -25.16
N ILE A 130 6.23 -8.25 -24.86
CA ILE A 130 5.13 -7.76 -24.04
C ILE A 130 3.77 -8.22 -24.62
N ARG A 131 3.58 -8.06 -25.94
CA ARG A 131 2.36 -8.51 -26.61
C ARG A 131 2.08 -10.01 -26.47
N SER A 132 3.11 -10.83 -26.34
CA SER A 132 2.92 -12.27 -26.16
C SER A 132 2.28 -12.67 -24.84
N PHE A 133 2.39 -11.82 -23.81
CA PHE A 133 1.76 -12.01 -22.49
C PHE A 133 0.32 -11.47 -22.42
N LEU A 134 -0.09 -10.65 -23.38
CA LEU A 134 -1.34 -9.91 -23.32
C LEU A 134 -2.40 -10.49 -24.26
N PRO A 135 -3.68 -10.16 -24.05
CA PRO A 135 -4.74 -10.46 -25.04
C PRO A 135 -4.40 -9.87 -26.41
N ARG A 136 -4.72 -10.60 -27.48
CA ARG A 136 -4.32 -10.27 -28.86
C ARG A 136 -4.65 -8.84 -29.31
N LYS A 137 -5.71 -8.25 -28.77
CA LYS A 137 -6.18 -6.89 -29.10
C LYS A 137 -5.84 -5.85 -28.02
N ALA A 138 -4.98 -6.19 -27.07
CA ALA A 138 -4.60 -5.25 -26.01
C ALA A 138 -3.79 -4.09 -26.60
N GLU A 139 -4.20 -2.87 -26.26
CA GLU A 139 -3.47 -1.66 -26.57
C GLU A 139 -2.85 -1.11 -25.29
N PHE A 140 -1.62 -0.62 -25.38
CA PHE A 140 -0.86 -0.06 -24.26
C PHE A 140 0.18 0.94 -24.77
N PRO A 141 0.57 1.94 -23.99
CA PRO A 141 1.54 2.96 -24.38
C PRO A 141 2.97 2.40 -24.48
N ASP A 142 3.82 3.13 -25.21
CA ASP A 142 5.19 2.69 -25.49
C ASP A 142 6.09 2.64 -24.25
N ASN A 143 5.77 3.41 -23.23
CA ASN A 143 6.52 3.48 -21.98
C ASN A 143 6.17 2.35 -20.98
N TYR A 144 5.18 1.53 -21.26
CA TYR A 144 4.85 0.40 -20.36
C TYR A 144 5.91 -0.70 -20.48
N VAL A 145 6.38 -1.13 -19.32
CA VAL A 145 7.44 -2.13 -19.17
C VAL A 145 6.91 -3.28 -18.31
N MET A 146 7.28 -4.51 -18.65
CA MET A 146 6.94 -5.70 -17.86
C MET A 146 8.16 -6.26 -17.14
N ASN A 147 7.94 -7.05 -16.11
CA ASN A 147 8.93 -7.97 -15.57
C ASN A 147 8.97 -9.28 -16.37
N ALA A 148 9.93 -10.15 -16.08
CA ALA A 148 10.06 -11.45 -16.76
C ALA A 148 8.84 -12.39 -16.61
N SER A 149 8.01 -12.16 -15.59
CA SER A 149 6.75 -12.90 -15.38
C SER A 149 5.57 -12.38 -16.22
N GLY A 150 5.78 -11.37 -17.06
CA GLY A 150 4.73 -10.77 -17.90
C GLY A 150 3.76 -9.87 -17.14
N ILE A 151 4.21 -9.27 -16.05
CA ILE A 151 3.43 -8.30 -15.27
C ILE A 151 3.99 -6.91 -15.50
N PHE A 152 3.14 -5.94 -15.82
CA PHE A 152 3.54 -4.55 -15.92
C PHE A 152 4.16 -4.06 -14.61
N THR A 153 5.22 -3.27 -14.71
CA THR A 153 5.82 -2.63 -13.54
C THR A 153 4.99 -1.42 -13.14
N ARG A 154 4.78 -1.24 -11.83
CA ARG A 154 4.07 -0.05 -11.32
C ARG A 154 4.77 1.24 -11.75
N ALA A 155 6.09 1.26 -11.67
CA ALA A 155 6.90 2.41 -12.08
C ALA A 155 6.65 2.86 -13.52
N SER A 156 6.21 1.97 -14.43
CA SER A 156 5.89 2.34 -15.83
C SER A 156 4.42 2.70 -16.06
N VAL A 157 3.52 2.30 -15.16
CA VAL A 157 2.06 2.47 -15.29
C VAL A 157 1.54 3.60 -14.42
N GLU A 158 2.02 3.66 -13.17
CA GLU A 158 1.51 4.57 -12.16
C GLU A 158 2.24 5.92 -12.16
N GLN A 159 1.54 6.96 -11.74
CA GLN A 159 2.08 8.32 -11.63
C GLN A 159 2.88 8.48 -10.32
N ILE A 160 3.94 7.69 -10.15
CA ILE A 160 4.74 7.59 -8.93
C ILE A 160 5.16 8.96 -8.39
N ARG A 161 5.67 9.85 -9.26
CA ARG A 161 6.11 11.20 -8.82
C ARG A 161 4.98 12.06 -8.29
N GLN A 162 3.78 11.92 -8.85
CA GLN A 162 2.60 12.65 -8.36
C GLN A 162 2.18 12.11 -6.99
N ALA A 163 2.20 10.78 -6.83
CA ALA A 163 1.91 10.16 -5.54
C ALA A 163 2.93 10.57 -4.46
N GLU A 164 4.23 10.57 -4.79
CA GLU A 164 5.30 11.03 -3.89
C GLU A 164 5.11 12.48 -3.45
N ALA A 165 4.63 13.35 -4.34
CA ALA A 165 4.43 14.77 -4.05
C ALA A 165 3.44 15.00 -2.89
N PHE A 166 2.48 14.11 -2.67
CA PHE A 166 1.54 14.20 -1.54
C PHE A 166 2.17 13.85 -0.19
N PHE A 167 3.26 13.12 -0.17
CA PHE A 167 4.03 12.85 1.04
C PHE A 167 5.15 13.86 1.27
N VAL A 168 5.47 14.70 0.26
CA VAL A 168 6.50 15.73 0.26
C VAL A 168 7.93 15.17 0.42
N THR A 169 8.15 14.30 1.40
CA THR A 169 9.44 13.67 1.68
C THR A 169 9.30 12.20 2.02
N GLN A 170 10.36 11.43 1.78
CA GLN A 170 10.46 10.04 2.22
C GLN A 170 10.26 9.89 3.74
N ARG A 171 10.65 10.89 4.55
CA ARG A 171 10.48 10.84 6.02
C ARG A 171 9.01 10.92 6.40
N ASN A 172 8.25 11.83 5.81
CA ASN A 172 6.81 11.92 6.03
C ASN A 172 6.12 10.65 5.58
N PHE A 173 6.46 10.15 4.39
CA PHE A 173 5.95 8.87 3.90
C PHE A 173 6.17 7.73 4.91
N LEU A 174 7.40 7.59 5.42
CA LEU A 174 7.70 6.54 6.41
C LEU A 174 6.99 6.79 7.74
N TYR A 175 6.86 8.05 8.15
CA TYR A 175 6.09 8.40 9.33
C TYR A 175 4.64 7.93 9.19
N ASP A 176 3.99 8.26 8.06
CA ASP A 176 2.63 7.86 7.79
C ASP A 176 2.47 6.34 7.72
N MET A 177 3.44 5.65 7.10
CA MET A 177 3.40 4.18 7.01
C MET A 177 3.56 3.47 8.36
N ASN A 178 4.19 4.10 9.36
CA ASN A 178 4.56 3.41 10.59
C ASN A 178 3.91 3.97 11.86
N ARG A 179 3.39 5.21 11.85
CA ARG A 179 2.99 5.89 13.08
C ARG A 179 1.51 6.18 13.25
N LEU A 180 0.77 6.29 12.18
CA LEU A 180 -0.64 6.62 12.29
C LEU A 180 -1.47 5.40 12.69
N SER A 181 -2.09 5.43 13.87
CA SER A 181 -3.15 4.50 14.25
C SER A 181 -4.48 4.90 13.59
N ARG A 182 -5.49 4.02 13.67
CA ARG A 182 -6.84 4.33 13.15
C ARG A 182 -7.43 5.55 13.85
N GLU A 183 -7.27 5.65 15.15
CA GLU A 183 -7.77 6.74 15.97
C GLU A 183 -7.10 8.06 15.62
N GLU A 184 -5.79 8.04 15.39
CA GLU A 184 -5.03 9.21 14.93
C GLU A 184 -5.48 9.67 13.55
N TRP A 185 -5.77 8.77 12.63
CA TRP A 185 -6.32 9.10 11.33
C TRP A 185 -7.65 9.83 11.43
N LEU A 186 -8.58 9.31 12.23
CA LEU A 186 -9.87 9.94 12.44
C LEU A 186 -9.71 11.32 13.08
N ARG A 187 -8.84 11.45 14.08
CA ARG A 187 -8.55 12.72 14.74
C ARG A 187 -7.98 13.75 13.76
N ILE A 188 -7.03 13.37 12.93
CA ILE A 188 -6.44 14.28 11.93
C ILE A 188 -7.51 14.75 10.94
N GLN A 189 -8.41 13.88 10.49
CA GLN A 189 -9.52 14.27 9.63
C GLN A 189 -10.45 15.29 10.32
N ASP A 190 -10.65 15.16 11.62
CA ASP A 190 -11.48 16.10 12.39
C ASP A 190 -10.77 17.44 12.64
N GLU A 191 -9.49 17.43 12.97
CA GLU A 191 -8.69 18.62 13.28
C GLU A 191 -8.38 19.48 12.04
N ASP A 192 -8.07 18.86 10.91
CA ASP A 192 -7.69 19.58 9.68
C ASP A 192 -8.91 20.20 8.96
N GLY A 193 -10.12 20.02 9.47
CA GLY A 193 -11.32 20.62 8.90
C GLY A 193 -11.54 20.26 7.44
N ILE A 194 -11.24 19.00 7.07
CA ILE A 194 -11.30 18.52 5.68
C ILE A 194 -12.69 18.83 5.12
N THR A 195 -12.73 19.80 4.20
CA THR A 195 -13.94 20.18 3.48
C THR A 195 -14.13 19.16 2.34
N GLY A 196 -15.07 18.28 2.48
CA GLY A 196 -15.35 17.22 1.52
C GLY A 196 -15.96 16.01 2.22
N SER A 197 -16.17 14.95 1.48
CA SER A 197 -16.63 13.70 2.09
C SER A 197 -15.51 13.13 2.96
N ARG A 198 -15.77 13.00 4.26
CA ARG A 198 -14.83 12.35 5.18
C ARG A 198 -14.55 10.92 4.72
N ILE A 199 -13.32 10.48 4.87
CA ILE A 199 -13.00 9.08 4.68
C ILE A 199 -13.57 8.30 5.85
N ASP A 200 -14.72 7.68 5.64
CA ASP A 200 -15.24 6.70 6.58
C ASP A 200 -14.54 5.36 6.33
N LEU A 201 -13.64 5.00 7.21
CA LEU A 201 -12.92 3.73 7.14
C LEU A 201 -13.87 2.54 7.21
N GLY A 202 -14.97 2.65 7.93
CA GLY A 202 -16.00 1.61 7.99
C GLY A 202 -16.75 1.43 6.67
N ALA A 203 -16.92 2.51 5.89
CA ALA A 203 -17.53 2.43 4.55
C ALA A 203 -16.55 1.96 3.46
N ILE A 204 -15.25 2.21 3.64
CA ILE A 204 -14.21 1.78 2.71
C ILE A 204 -13.84 0.31 2.92
N GLU A 205 -13.87 -0.17 4.15
CA GLU A 205 -13.68 -1.58 4.48
C GLU A 205 -14.99 -2.34 4.26
N PRO A 206 -15.17 -3.05 3.12
CA PRO A 206 -16.28 -3.97 3.02
C PRO A 206 -16.13 -5.01 4.14
N PHE A 207 -17.21 -5.30 4.80
CA PHE A 207 -17.37 -6.21 5.93
C PHE A 207 -16.43 -7.42 5.87
N CYS A 208 -15.20 -7.27 6.32
CA CYS A 208 -14.36 -8.40 6.63
C CYS A 208 -14.63 -8.72 8.09
N ASP A 209 -15.42 -9.75 8.33
CA ASP A 209 -15.71 -10.23 9.66
C ASP A 209 -14.38 -10.48 10.40
N THR A 210 -14.31 -10.04 11.66
CA THR A 210 -13.13 -10.22 12.51
C THR A 210 -12.75 -11.70 12.61
N GLU A 211 -13.73 -12.61 12.54
CA GLU A 211 -13.52 -14.05 12.53
C GLU A 211 -12.89 -14.54 11.22
N GLU A 212 -13.27 -13.98 10.08
CA GLU A 212 -12.68 -14.33 8.77
C GLU A 212 -11.22 -13.84 8.67
N ARG A 213 -10.93 -12.67 9.22
CA ARG A 213 -9.57 -12.15 9.38
C ARG A 213 -8.69 -13.07 10.24
N GLN A 214 -9.23 -13.56 11.37
CA GLN A 214 -8.52 -14.48 12.25
C GLN A 214 -8.29 -15.84 11.60
N ARG A 215 -9.21 -16.32 10.75
CA ARG A 215 -9.03 -17.56 9.98
C ARG A 215 -7.93 -17.46 8.94
N LEU A 216 -7.84 -16.32 8.23
CA LEU A 216 -6.79 -16.08 7.23
C LEU A 216 -5.38 -15.98 7.86
N LEU A 217 -5.30 -15.57 9.13
CA LEU A 217 -4.06 -15.44 9.89
C LEU A 217 -3.74 -16.67 10.73
N ALA A 218 -4.65 -17.65 10.82
CA ALA A 218 -4.45 -18.88 11.55
C ALA A 218 -3.70 -19.91 10.69
N ASN A 219 -2.70 -20.56 11.27
CA ASN A 219 -2.11 -21.76 10.69
C ASN A 219 -3.06 -22.96 10.86
N GLU A 220 -2.71 -24.11 10.26
CA GLU A 220 -3.48 -25.36 10.35
C GLU A 220 -3.80 -25.82 11.78
N GLY A 221 -3.11 -25.31 12.79
CA GLY A 221 -3.37 -25.55 14.21
C GLY A 221 -4.26 -24.49 14.89
N GLY A 222 -4.91 -23.60 14.15
CA GLY A 222 -5.76 -22.53 14.69
C GLY A 222 -5.03 -21.46 15.47
N ARG A 223 -3.69 -21.38 15.36
CA ARG A 223 -2.87 -20.34 16.00
C ARG A 223 -2.56 -19.25 14.97
N ASN A 224 -2.57 -17.99 15.41
CA ASN A 224 -2.14 -16.89 14.54
C ASN A 224 -0.76 -17.20 13.96
N ALA A 225 -0.66 -17.18 12.65
CA ALA A 225 0.57 -17.46 11.92
C ALA A 225 1.69 -16.45 12.26
N TRP A 226 1.30 -15.32 12.85
CA TRP A 226 2.22 -14.25 13.19
C TRP A 226 2.11 -13.84 14.66
N ARG A 227 3.26 -13.70 15.34
CA ARG A 227 3.37 -13.42 16.79
C ARG A 227 4.28 -12.23 17.13
N GLY A 228 4.78 -11.50 16.15
CA GLY A 228 5.65 -10.36 16.39
C GLY A 228 4.89 -9.05 16.58
N LEU A 229 5.56 -8.03 17.07
CA LEU A 229 5.03 -6.68 17.12
C LEU A 229 4.94 -6.08 15.72
N THR A 230 3.84 -5.39 15.41
CA THR A 230 3.71 -4.61 14.16
C THR A 230 4.58 -3.36 14.23
N ASP A 231 4.82 -2.70 13.10
CA ASP A 231 5.49 -1.40 13.08
C ASP A 231 4.70 -0.37 13.89
N LEU A 232 3.38 -0.46 13.91
CA LEU A 232 2.50 0.40 14.74
C LEU A 232 2.72 0.16 16.23
N ASP A 233 2.82 -1.11 16.65
CA ASP A 233 3.07 -1.45 18.05
C ASP A 233 4.44 -0.91 18.49
N VAL A 234 5.46 -1.07 17.64
CA VAL A 234 6.81 -0.55 17.92
C VAL A 234 6.81 0.98 17.97
N CYS A 235 6.13 1.65 17.05
CA CYS A 235 5.98 3.10 17.10
C CYS A 235 5.21 3.56 18.34
N GLY A 236 4.12 2.87 18.69
CA GLY A 236 3.37 3.14 19.92
C GLY A 236 4.22 2.99 21.18
N LEU A 237 5.08 1.96 21.24
CA LEU A 237 6.03 1.75 22.31
C LEU A 237 7.05 2.90 22.38
N ILE A 238 7.60 3.31 21.22
CA ILE A 238 8.55 4.43 21.16
C ILE A 238 7.87 5.72 21.64
N ASP A 239 6.69 6.02 21.16
CA ASP A 239 5.98 7.26 21.49
C ASP A 239 5.48 7.27 22.94
N GLY A 240 4.95 6.14 23.41
CA GLY A 240 4.38 6.02 24.76
C GLY A 240 5.42 5.98 25.87
N GLU A 241 6.56 5.35 25.66
CA GLU A 241 7.57 5.12 26.68
C GLU A 241 8.82 5.97 26.48
N TYR A 242 9.48 5.84 25.32
CA TYR A 242 10.81 6.42 25.13
C TYR A 242 10.77 7.92 24.88
N LEU A 243 9.82 8.44 24.08
CA LEU A 243 9.69 9.88 23.89
C LEU A 243 9.37 10.59 25.20
N ARG A 244 8.52 9.99 26.04
CA ARG A 244 8.24 10.55 27.39
C ARG A 244 9.48 10.56 28.28
N ARG A 245 10.27 9.48 28.27
CA ARG A 245 11.54 9.38 29.03
C ARG A 245 12.50 10.51 28.67
N PHE A 246 12.61 10.82 27.37
CA PHE A 246 13.48 11.89 26.87
C PHE A 246 12.80 13.28 26.82
N ARG A 247 11.55 13.39 27.27
CA ARG A 247 10.75 14.63 27.21
C ARG A 247 10.67 15.20 25.80
N LYS A 248 10.43 14.35 24.79
CA LYS A 248 10.29 14.70 23.39
C LYS A 248 8.85 14.44 22.95
N SER A 249 8.36 15.25 22.00
CA SER A 249 7.05 15.09 21.41
C SER A 249 7.06 14.32 20.09
N SER A 250 8.26 14.10 19.53
CA SER A 250 8.42 13.41 18.25
C SER A 250 9.78 12.72 18.17
N VAL A 251 9.83 11.62 17.45
CA VAL A 251 11.06 10.88 17.15
C VAL A 251 12.09 11.71 16.38
N TYR A 252 11.64 12.73 15.65
CA TYR A 252 12.52 13.67 14.94
C TYR A 252 13.34 14.57 15.87
N GLN A 253 12.90 14.74 17.10
CA GLN A 253 13.60 15.53 18.13
C GLN A 253 14.63 14.72 18.93
N LEU A 254 14.70 13.40 18.71
CA LEU A 254 15.69 12.55 19.33
C LEU A 254 17.07 12.79 18.71
N SER A 255 18.09 12.90 19.56
CA SER A 255 19.47 12.88 19.10
C SER A 255 19.87 11.48 18.64
N GLU A 256 20.93 11.36 17.83
CA GLU A 256 21.43 10.06 17.35
C GLU A 256 21.77 9.13 18.53
N SER A 257 22.41 9.66 19.59
CA SER A 257 22.71 8.87 20.79
C SER A 257 21.47 8.37 21.53
N GLN A 258 20.39 9.17 21.53
CA GLN A 258 19.10 8.75 22.11
C GLN A 258 18.46 7.64 21.26
N LYS A 259 18.49 7.78 19.94
CA LYS A 259 18.01 6.74 19.03
C LYS A 259 18.80 5.44 19.19
N GLU A 260 20.13 5.51 19.31
CA GLU A 260 20.98 4.35 19.56
C GLU A 260 20.64 3.64 20.88
N SER A 261 20.37 4.41 21.93
CA SER A 261 19.95 3.85 23.22
C SER A 261 18.62 3.11 23.09
N ILE A 262 17.63 3.76 22.47
CA ILE A 262 16.32 3.16 22.22
C ILE A 262 16.46 1.90 21.34
N ALA A 263 17.25 1.97 20.29
CA ALA A 263 17.45 0.86 19.35
C ALA A 263 18.07 -0.37 20.06
N ARG A 264 19.02 -0.17 20.95
CA ARG A 264 19.60 -1.26 21.77
C ARG A 264 18.58 -1.89 22.70
N GLU A 265 17.76 -1.09 23.37
CA GLU A 265 16.71 -1.60 24.25
C GLU A 265 15.64 -2.39 23.46
N LEU A 266 15.19 -1.86 22.32
CA LEU A 266 14.24 -2.55 21.44
C LEU A 266 14.79 -3.88 20.89
N LEU A 267 16.07 -3.90 20.50
CA LEU A 267 16.74 -5.10 19.97
C LEU A 267 16.90 -6.18 21.03
N HIS A 268 17.40 -5.83 22.22
CA HIS A 268 17.77 -6.79 23.25
C HIS A 268 16.62 -7.09 24.23
N GLY A 269 15.84 -6.08 24.61
CA GLY A 269 14.72 -6.20 25.54
C GLY A 269 13.47 -6.76 24.89
N HIS A 270 13.10 -6.24 23.73
CA HIS A 270 11.87 -6.63 23.03
C HIS A 270 12.11 -7.59 21.84
N LYS A 271 13.37 -7.91 21.53
CA LYS A 271 13.80 -8.79 20.43
C LYS A 271 13.23 -8.36 19.06
N ILE A 272 13.08 -7.06 18.85
CA ILE A 272 12.55 -6.48 17.62
C ILE A 272 13.65 -6.53 16.54
N PRO A 273 13.35 -6.95 15.30
CA PRO A 273 14.31 -7.01 14.21
C PRO A 273 14.92 -5.63 13.89
N ARG A 274 16.23 -5.58 13.61
CA ARG A 274 16.95 -4.34 13.28
C ARG A 274 16.29 -3.52 12.18
N ARG A 275 15.82 -4.18 11.11
CA ARG A 275 15.12 -3.51 9.99
C ARG A 275 13.84 -2.80 10.44
N GLN A 276 13.10 -3.37 11.38
CA GLN A 276 11.89 -2.78 11.93
C GLN A 276 12.22 -1.59 12.83
N ILE A 277 13.24 -1.72 13.70
CA ILE A 277 13.76 -0.62 14.54
C ILE A 277 14.19 0.55 13.66
N ASN A 278 14.95 0.29 12.61
CA ASN A 278 15.43 1.33 11.70
C ASN A 278 14.27 2.10 11.05
N ARG A 279 13.22 1.42 10.60
CA ARG A 279 12.03 2.09 10.04
C ARG A 279 11.33 2.96 11.08
N CYS A 280 11.13 2.45 12.28
CA CYS A 280 10.36 3.15 13.32
C CYS A 280 11.12 4.32 13.95
N LEU A 281 12.47 4.27 14.01
CA LEU A 281 13.32 5.34 14.53
C LEU A 281 13.88 6.26 13.45
N PHE A 282 13.63 5.98 12.17
CA PHE A 282 14.28 6.67 11.04
C PHE A 282 15.81 6.63 11.15
N PHE A 283 16.32 5.45 11.48
CA PHE A 283 17.73 5.19 11.72
C PHE A 283 18.28 4.44 10.50
N TRP A 284 18.94 5.17 9.60
CA TRP A 284 19.41 4.60 8.35
C TRP A 284 20.80 3.99 8.52
N ASP A 285 20.91 2.68 8.23
CA ASP A 285 22.15 1.90 8.07
C ASP A 285 23.23 1.97 9.17
N LYS A 286 22.87 2.29 10.41
CA LYS A 286 23.84 2.37 11.51
C LYS A 286 23.76 1.25 12.55
N LEU A 287 22.91 0.23 12.36
CA LEU A 287 22.81 -0.91 13.28
C LEU A 287 23.32 -2.21 12.65
#